data_969df9b68aa4b68186d3363eb02856b8
#
_entry.id   969df9b68aa4b68186d3363eb02856b8
#
_cell.length_a   1.000
_cell.length_b   1.000
_cell.length_c   1.000
_cell.angle_alpha   90.00
_cell.angle_beta   90.00
_cell.angle_gamma   90.00
#
_symmetry.space_group_name_H-M   'P 1'
#
loop_
_entity.id
_entity.type
_entity.pdbx_description
1 polymer ?
#
loop_
_entity_poly.entity_id
_entity_poly.type
_entity_poly.pdbx_seq_one_letter_code
_entity_poly.pdbx_strand_id
1 'polypeptide(L)'
;ERVARAAERVRSAVSREPEEICFLDLCGIYGDRDPGIFAPFFLNYMELAHGEAIFLGPNEPHSYLGGEILECMAASDNVVRAGLTTKFCDVDTLVSMLHYRTGPHQIVKPVQEANGLRYPVPVNDFALHKINQPIHRRGPAIVLALKGTMEINGEIFPSGSAVFIPHGQPSTLAPASGSEIYSCSTPEDFNPPD
;
A
#
# COMPACT_ATOMS: atom_id res chain seq x y z
N GLU A 1 -13.37 17.93 25.16
CA GLU A 1 -14.28 19.08 25.01
C GLU A 1 -14.06 19.78 23.65
N ARG A 2 -12.83 20.18 23.26
CA ARG A 2 -12.56 20.86 21.98
C ARG A 2 -12.88 19.97 20.77
N VAL A 3 -12.50 18.70 20.84
CA VAL A 3 -12.76 17.70 19.78
C VAL A 3 -14.26 17.51 19.57
N ALA A 4 -15.02 17.31 20.65
CA ALA A 4 -16.47 17.15 20.59
C ALA A 4 -17.18 18.37 19.98
N ARG A 5 -16.72 19.60 20.30
CA ARG A 5 -17.25 20.82 19.67
C ARG A 5 -16.93 20.89 18.16
N ALA A 6 -15.73 20.46 17.75
CA ALA A 6 -15.39 20.41 16.33
C ALA A 6 -16.28 19.41 15.59
N ALA A 7 -16.46 18.22 16.15
CA ALA A 7 -17.34 17.20 15.58
C ALA A 7 -18.79 17.69 15.43
N GLU A 8 -19.32 18.38 16.45
CA GLU A 8 -20.68 18.93 16.39
C GLU A 8 -20.82 20.00 15.31
N ARG A 9 -19.83 20.88 15.15
CA ARG A 9 -19.82 21.89 14.09
C ARG A 9 -19.83 21.25 12.70
N VAL A 10 -19.03 20.20 12.48
CA VAL A 10 -19.00 19.47 11.21
C VAL A 10 -20.31 18.72 10.99
N ARG A 11 -20.89 18.08 12.02
CA ARG A 11 -22.20 17.39 11.93
C ARG A 11 -23.33 18.32 11.50
N SER A 12 -23.30 19.58 11.94
CA SER A 12 -24.33 20.58 11.63
C SER A 12 -24.13 21.27 10.27
N ALA A 13 -23.03 21.03 9.56
CA ALA A 13 -22.79 21.61 8.25
C ALA A 13 -23.78 21.07 7.20
N VAL A 14 -24.23 21.93 6.29
CA VAL A 14 -25.18 21.60 5.21
C VAL A 14 -24.49 20.86 4.07
N SER A 15 -23.23 21.24 3.79
CA SER A 15 -22.37 20.57 2.79
C SER A 15 -21.09 20.16 3.48
N ARG A 16 -20.49 19.05 3.05
CA ARG A 16 -19.27 18.52 3.62
C ARG A 16 -18.28 18.15 2.53
N GLU A 17 -17.04 18.53 2.76
CA GLU A 17 -15.91 18.07 1.96
C GLU A 17 -15.53 16.63 2.37
N PRO A 18 -14.82 15.88 1.51
CA PRO A 18 -14.41 14.50 1.80
C PRO A 18 -13.67 14.34 3.14
N GLU A 19 -12.83 15.30 3.51
CA GLU A 19 -12.09 15.33 4.77
C GLU A 19 -13.01 15.45 5.98
N GLU A 20 -14.10 16.20 5.86
CA GLU A 20 -15.10 16.36 6.92
C GLU A 20 -15.94 15.08 7.10
N ILE A 21 -16.26 14.39 6.00
CA ILE A 21 -16.95 13.10 6.05
C ILE A 21 -16.03 12.08 6.72
N CYS A 22 -14.78 11.98 6.29
CA CYS A 22 -13.79 11.09 6.89
C CYS A 22 -13.59 11.38 8.39
N PHE A 23 -13.50 12.64 8.78
CA PHE A 23 -13.42 13.03 10.19
C PHE A 23 -14.60 12.50 11.02
N LEU A 24 -15.84 12.61 10.51
CA LEU A 24 -17.01 12.10 11.20
C LEU A 24 -17.04 10.59 11.31
N ASP A 25 -16.59 9.87 10.26
CA ASP A 25 -16.47 8.41 10.26
C ASP A 25 -15.43 7.97 11.32
N LEU A 26 -14.29 8.65 11.39
CA LEU A 26 -13.28 8.41 12.41
C LEU A 26 -13.79 8.70 13.83
N CYS A 27 -14.59 9.77 14.03
CA CYS A 27 -15.27 10.00 15.30
C CYS A 27 -16.21 8.85 15.68
N GLY A 28 -16.89 8.26 14.71
CA GLY A 28 -17.77 7.11 14.93
C GLY A 28 -17.01 5.84 15.35
N ILE A 29 -15.82 5.64 14.82
CA ILE A 29 -14.99 4.45 15.08
C ILE A 29 -14.16 4.59 16.36
N TYR A 30 -13.48 5.73 16.55
CA TYR A 30 -12.48 5.93 17.60
C TYR A 30 -12.97 6.83 18.75
N GLY A 31 -14.14 7.44 18.59
CA GLY A 31 -14.70 8.39 19.57
C GLY A 31 -14.04 9.76 19.50
N ASP A 32 -14.58 10.70 20.29
CA ASP A 32 -14.22 12.12 20.26
C ASP A 32 -12.96 12.46 21.07
N ARG A 33 -12.18 11.48 21.50
CA ARG A 33 -11.00 11.69 22.38
C ARG A 33 -9.67 11.48 21.71
N ASP A 34 -9.63 10.70 20.64
CA ASP A 34 -8.40 10.46 19.91
C ASP A 34 -8.05 11.66 19.01
N PRO A 35 -6.91 12.34 19.18
CA PRO A 35 -6.52 13.46 18.34
C PRO A 35 -6.26 13.06 16.88
N GLY A 36 -6.03 11.78 16.61
CA GLY A 36 -5.83 11.24 15.26
C GLY A 36 -7.05 11.43 14.35
N ILE A 37 -8.26 11.62 14.91
CA ILE A 37 -9.45 11.92 14.10
C ILE A 37 -9.34 13.23 13.30
N PHE A 38 -8.41 14.13 13.67
CA PHE A 38 -8.11 15.32 12.89
C PHE A 38 -7.17 15.09 11.70
N ALA A 39 -6.60 13.91 11.56
CA ALA A 39 -5.65 13.60 10.48
C ALA A 39 -6.17 13.98 9.07
N PRO A 40 -7.47 13.83 8.72
CA PRO A 40 -7.97 14.21 7.40
C PRO A 40 -7.78 15.68 7.04
N PHE A 41 -7.66 16.58 8.03
CA PHE A 41 -7.46 18.02 7.80
C PHE A 41 -5.97 18.39 7.63
N PHE A 42 -5.05 17.49 7.90
CA PHE A 42 -3.61 17.73 7.85
C PHE A 42 -2.90 16.86 6.81
N LEU A 43 -3.49 15.73 6.45
CA LEU A 43 -2.96 14.80 5.46
C LEU A 43 -3.72 14.94 4.14
N ASN A 44 -3.09 14.53 3.05
CA ASN A 44 -3.77 14.49 1.75
C ASN A 44 -4.81 13.37 1.75
N TYR A 45 -6.06 13.70 1.47
CA TYR A 45 -7.08 12.71 1.15
C TYR A 45 -6.92 12.30 -0.31
N MET A 46 -6.77 11.02 -0.57
CA MET A 46 -6.47 10.50 -1.91
C MET A 46 -7.33 9.28 -2.24
N GLU A 47 -7.82 9.23 -3.46
CA GLU A 47 -8.44 8.05 -4.05
C GLU A 47 -7.58 7.55 -5.20
N LEU A 48 -7.25 6.26 -5.19
CA LEU A 48 -6.50 5.61 -6.25
C LEU A 48 -7.46 4.84 -7.14
N ALA A 49 -7.36 5.03 -8.45
CA ALA A 49 -8.05 4.20 -9.41
C ALA A 49 -7.42 2.81 -9.48
N HIS A 50 -8.16 1.84 -10.02
CA HIS A 50 -7.64 0.49 -10.21
C HIS A 50 -6.33 0.48 -11.00
N GLY A 51 -5.30 -0.12 -10.43
CA GLY A 51 -3.96 -0.21 -11.04
C GLY A 51 -3.07 1.02 -10.80
N GLU A 52 -3.55 2.05 -10.13
CA GLU A 52 -2.69 3.13 -9.64
C GLU A 52 -2.05 2.74 -8.30
N ALA A 53 -0.96 3.37 -7.98
CA ALA A 53 -0.25 3.15 -6.73
C ALA A 53 0.23 4.47 -6.11
N ILE A 54 0.62 4.41 -4.86
CA ILE A 54 1.30 5.48 -4.15
C ILE A 54 2.58 4.91 -3.53
N PHE A 55 3.65 5.66 -3.55
CA PHE A 55 4.85 5.35 -2.79
C PHE A 55 4.89 6.20 -1.53
N LEU A 56 5.04 5.54 -0.39
CA LEU A 56 5.17 6.18 0.92
C LEU A 56 6.58 5.94 1.43
N GLY A 57 7.31 7.02 1.69
CA GLY A 57 8.64 6.98 2.26
C GLY A 57 8.63 6.66 3.76
N PRO A 58 9.80 6.43 4.36
CA PRO A 58 9.90 6.27 5.80
C PRO A 58 9.47 7.56 6.51
N ASN A 59 8.88 7.42 7.71
CA ASN A 59 8.47 8.53 8.57
C ASN A 59 7.37 9.44 7.98
N GLU A 60 6.62 8.95 7.01
CA GLU A 60 5.46 9.62 6.44
C GLU A 60 4.18 9.03 7.04
N PRO A 61 3.42 9.79 7.83
CA PRO A 61 2.17 9.30 8.43
C PRO A 61 1.12 9.06 7.35
N HIS A 62 0.48 7.89 7.40
CA HIS A 62 -0.56 7.51 6.46
C HIS A 62 -1.57 6.56 7.11
N SER A 63 -2.72 6.45 6.48
CA SER A 63 -3.76 5.48 6.86
C SER A 63 -4.55 5.06 5.64
N TYR A 64 -4.93 3.80 5.57
CA TYR A 64 -5.84 3.25 4.57
C TYR A 64 -7.27 3.30 5.11
N LEU A 65 -8.15 4.02 4.41
CA LEU A 65 -9.50 4.30 4.87
C LEU A 65 -10.52 3.29 4.35
N GLY A 66 -10.31 2.75 3.15
CA GLY A 66 -11.23 1.79 2.56
C GLY A 66 -10.75 1.27 1.22
N GLY A 67 -11.42 0.23 0.70
CA GLY A 67 -11.07 -0.43 -0.56
C GLY A 67 -10.16 -1.64 -0.37
N GLU A 68 -9.63 -2.13 -1.49
CA GLU A 68 -8.69 -3.26 -1.54
C GLU A 68 -7.35 -2.76 -2.09
N ILE A 69 -6.28 -3.03 -1.38
CA ILE A 69 -4.93 -2.65 -1.78
C ILE A 69 -3.97 -3.84 -1.72
N LEU A 70 -2.92 -3.77 -2.52
CA LEU A 70 -1.75 -4.59 -2.39
C LEU A 70 -0.62 -3.71 -1.82
N GLU A 71 -0.15 -4.04 -0.62
CA GLU A 71 0.97 -3.37 0.02
C GLU A 71 2.24 -4.18 -0.17
N CYS A 72 3.27 -3.55 -0.74
CA CYS A 72 4.61 -4.10 -0.85
C CYS A 72 5.58 -3.18 -0.13
N MET A 73 6.33 -3.69 0.83
CA MET A 73 7.20 -2.88 1.67
C MET A 73 8.51 -3.60 2.00
N ALA A 74 9.54 -2.83 2.33
CA ALA A 74 10.75 -3.36 2.93
C ALA A 74 10.45 -3.95 4.31
N ALA A 75 11.16 -5.01 4.69
CA ALA A 75 10.99 -5.64 5.98
C ALA A 75 11.42 -4.68 7.10
N SER A 76 10.51 -4.42 8.04
CA SER A 76 10.73 -3.53 9.18
C SER A 76 9.74 -3.87 10.29
N ASP A 77 10.20 -3.90 11.54
CA ASP A 77 9.38 -4.10 12.72
C ASP A 77 9.25 -2.85 13.60
N ASN A 78 9.86 -1.72 13.23
CA ASN A 78 9.93 -0.51 14.03
C ASN A 78 8.81 0.48 13.68
N VAL A 79 7.57 0.01 13.69
CA VAL A 79 6.40 0.85 13.43
C VAL A 79 6.06 1.71 14.64
N VAL A 80 6.06 3.03 14.46
CA VAL A 80 5.60 4.01 15.45
C VAL A 80 4.19 4.45 15.10
N ARG A 81 3.25 4.33 16.05
CA ARG A 81 1.83 4.64 15.84
C ARG A 81 1.55 6.12 16.04
N ALA A 82 0.79 6.71 15.11
CA ALA A 82 0.44 8.13 15.16
C ALA A 82 -0.92 8.43 15.83
N GLY A 83 -1.75 7.42 16.06
CA GLY A 83 -3.11 7.53 16.58
C GLY A 83 -4.05 6.56 15.88
N LEU A 84 -5.35 6.70 16.09
CA LEU A 84 -6.41 5.86 15.51
C LEU A 84 -6.15 4.37 15.77
N THR A 85 -5.75 4.05 16.98
CA THR A 85 -5.37 2.69 17.40
C THR A 85 -5.56 2.48 18.88
N THR A 86 -5.79 1.25 19.28
CA THR A 86 -5.75 0.81 20.69
C THR A 86 -4.34 0.40 21.16
N LYS A 87 -3.38 0.37 20.24
CA LYS A 87 -1.98 0.03 20.55
C LYS A 87 -1.25 1.24 21.13
N PHE A 88 -0.14 0.97 21.83
CA PHE A 88 0.70 2.00 22.39
C PHE A 88 1.21 2.98 21.32
N CYS A 89 1.09 4.28 21.62
CA CYS A 89 1.62 5.37 20.81
C CYS A 89 2.76 6.04 21.58
N ASP A 90 3.97 5.98 21.05
CA ASP A 90 5.13 6.71 21.58
C ASP A 90 5.16 8.10 20.93
N VAL A 91 4.56 9.07 21.61
CA VAL A 91 4.38 10.41 21.08
C VAL A 91 5.72 11.15 20.92
N ASP A 92 6.65 10.97 21.85
CA ASP A 92 7.94 11.65 21.80
C ASP A 92 8.78 11.15 20.63
N THR A 93 8.85 9.83 20.43
CA THR A 93 9.48 9.23 19.26
C THR A 93 8.78 9.65 17.97
N LEU A 94 7.45 9.60 17.93
CA LEU A 94 6.66 10.01 16.76
C LEU A 94 7.01 11.44 16.32
N VAL A 95 6.91 12.40 17.22
CA VAL A 95 7.14 13.82 16.91
C VAL A 95 8.58 14.08 16.47
N SER A 96 9.55 13.35 17.04
CA SER A 96 10.96 13.52 16.68
C SER A 96 11.34 12.94 15.32
N MET A 97 10.61 11.91 14.85
CA MET A 97 10.94 11.18 13.61
C MET A 97 10.15 11.61 12.39
N LEU A 98 8.98 12.22 12.55
CA LEU A 98 8.10 12.56 11.44
C LEU A 98 8.76 13.51 10.43
N HIS A 99 8.56 13.22 9.16
CA HIS A 99 8.89 14.13 8.08
C HIS A 99 7.69 15.07 7.83
N TYR A 100 7.87 16.35 8.15
CA TYR A 100 6.87 17.40 7.94
C TYR A 100 6.99 17.97 6.51
N ARG A 101 6.63 17.15 5.54
CA ARG A 101 6.61 17.56 4.14
C ARG A 101 5.19 18.03 3.77
N THR A 102 5.11 19.15 3.05
CA THR A 102 3.85 19.67 2.52
C THR A 102 3.76 19.44 1.01
N GLY A 103 2.54 19.42 0.50
CA GLY A 103 2.25 19.25 -0.92
C GLY A 103 1.61 17.91 -1.24
N PRO A 104 1.13 17.73 -2.48
CA PRO A 104 0.46 16.51 -2.88
C PRO A 104 1.46 15.36 -3.03
N HIS A 105 1.02 14.16 -2.66
CA HIS A 105 1.70 12.93 -3.07
C HIS A 105 1.47 12.68 -4.56
N GLN A 106 2.47 12.08 -5.20
CA GLN A 106 2.37 11.70 -6.60
C GLN A 106 1.77 10.31 -6.72
N ILE A 107 0.73 10.19 -7.54
CA ILE A 107 0.21 8.90 -7.97
C ILE A 107 1.26 8.24 -8.87
N VAL A 108 1.66 7.04 -8.51
CA VAL A 108 2.57 6.21 -9.29
C VAL A 108 1.77 5.47 -10.35
N LYS A 109 2.04 5.79 -11.61
CA LYS A 109 1.48 5.05 -12.75
C LYS A 109 2.45 3.96 -13.15
N PRO A 110 1.95 2.74 -13.37
CA PRO A 110 2.81 1.65 -13.81
C PRO A 110 3.37 1.91 -15.22
N VAL A 111 4.56 1.42 -15.44
CA VAL A 111 5.26 1.46 -16.74
C VAL A 111 5.11 0.12 -17.42
N GLN A 112 4.81 0.14 -18.73
CA GLN A 112 4.70 -1.07 -19.52
C GLN A 112 6.09 -1.69 -19.75
N GLU A 113 6.21 -2.97 -19.48
CA GLU A 113 7.38 -3.80 -19.76
C GLU A 113 6.97 -5.02 -20.62
N ALA A 114 7.95 -5.79 -21.07
CA ALA A 114 7.70 -6.93 -21.98
C ALA A 114 6.69 -7.94 -21.41
N ASN A 115 6.75 -8.20 -20.11
CA ASN A 115 5.97 -9.27 -19.48
C ASN A 115 4.86 -8.74 -18.56
N GLY A 116 4.61 -7.42 -18.54
CA GLY A 116 3.58 -6.84 -17.68
C GLY A 116 3.81 -5.37 -17.37
N LEU A 117 3.51 -4.98 -16.14
CA LEU A 117 3.61 -3.62 -15.67
C LEU A 117 4.57 -3.56 -14.48
N ARG A 118 5.48 -2.59 -14.46
CA ARG A 118 6.32 -2.28 -13.30
C ARG A 118 5.83 -1.01 -12.62
N TYR A 119 5.79 -1.02 -11.30
CA TYR A 119 5.50 0.16 -10.48
C TYR A 119 6.82 0.82 -10.07
N PRO A 120 7.18 1.97 -10.68
CA PRO A 120 8.46 2.62 -10.39
C PRO A 120 8.44 3.20 -8.97
N VAL A 121 9.47 2.88 -8.18
CA VAL A 121 9.67 3.39 -6.82
C VAL A 121 11.11 3.90 -6.68
N PRO A 122 11.38 4.91 -5.83
CA PRO A 122 12.70 5.50 -5.69
C PRO A 122 13.60 4.76 -4.67
N VAL A 123 13.41 3.44 -4.53
CA VAL A 123 14.15 2.58 -3.59
C VAL A 123 14.59 1.30 -4.28
N ASN A 124 15.63 0.66 -3.75
CA ASN A 124 16.15 -0.61 -4.22
C ASN A 124 15.83 -1.80 -3.28
N ASP A 125 14.96 -1.59 -2.30
CA ASP A 125 14.60 -2.61 -1.34
C ASP A 125 13.64 -3.63 -1.93
N PHE A 126 12.81 -3.20 -2.89
CA PHE A 126 11.85 -4.06 -3.58
C PHE A 126 11.50 -3.54 -4.98
N ALA A 127 11.00 -4.43 -5.80
CA ALA A 127 10.35 -4.13 -7.08
C ALA A 127 8.99 -4.80 -7.14
N LEU A 128 7.96 -4.04 -7.50
CA LEU A 128 6.59 -4.52 -7.65
C LEU A 128 6.20 -4.57 -9.13
N HIS A 129 5.73 -5.74 -9.57
CA HIS A 129 5.30 -5.95 -10.94
C HIS A 129 3.92 -6.62 -10.99
N LYS A 130 3.10 -6.22 -11.94
CA LYS A 130 1.93 -6.99 -12.38
C LYS A 130 2.34 -7.84 -13.57
N ILE A 131 2.20 -9.15 -13.47
CA ILE A 131 2.64 -10.11 -14.47
C ILE A 131 1.47 -10.40 -15.41
N ASN A 132 1.64 -10.11 -16.70
CA ASN A 132 0.62 -10.29 -17.74
C ASN A 132 0.99 -11.37 -18.77
N GLN A 133 2.27 -11.75 -18.83
CA GLN A 133 2.81 -12.75 -19.74
C GLN A 133 3.73 -13.71 -18.98
N PRO A 134 3.98 -14.91 -19.50
CA PRO A 134 4.92 -15.83 -18.88
C PRO A 134 6.32 -15.22 -18.72
N ILE A 135 6.93 -15.48 -17.57
CA ILE A 135 8.27 -15.02 -17.22
C ILE A 135 9.11 -16.18 -16.67
N HIS A 136 10.42 -16.08 -16.87
CA HIS A 136 11.41 -16.91 -16.18
C HIS A 136 12.12 -16.04 -15.15
N ARG A 137 12.38 -16.60 -13.98
CA ARG A 137 13.07 -15.86 -12.91
C ARG A 137 13.93 -16.77 -12.03
N ARG A 138 14.90 -16.18 -11.35
CA ARG A 138 15.81 -16.87 -10.42
C ARG A 138 15.91 -16.24 -9.05
N GLY A 139 15.23 -15.13 -8.82
CA GLY A 139 15.40 -14.35 -7.61
C GLY A 139 14.51 -14.76 -6.47
N PRO A 140 14.71 -14.24 -5.26
CA PRO A 140 13.67 -14.34 -4.27
C PRO A 140 12.49 -13.46 -4.69
N ALA A 141 11.29 -14.04 -4.63
CA ALA A 141 10.08 -13.30 -4.88
C ALA A 141 8.92 -13.86 -4.07
N ILE A 142 7.99 -12.98 -3.75
CA ILE A 142 6.65 -13.35 -3.32
C ILE A 142 5.72 -13.08 -4.50
N VAL A 143 5.01 -14.11 -4.96
CA VAL A 143 4.04 -14.01 -6.05
C VAL A 143 2.65 -14.22 -5.48
N LEU A 144 1.73 -13.30 -5.81
CA LEU A 144 0.35 -13.32 -5.32
C LEU A 144 -0.61 -13.43 -6.51
N ALA A 145 -1.50 -14.42 -6.47
CA ALA A 145 -2.67 -14.49 -7.35
C ALA A 145 -3.83 -13.72 -6.70
N LEU A 146 -3.99 -12.45 -7.05
CA LEU A 146 -5.09 -11.63 -6.51
C LEU A 146 -6.43 -12.06 -7.11
N LYS A 147 -6.43 -12.34 -8.43
CA LYS A 147 -7.61 -12.82 -9.16
C LYS A 147 -7.20 -13.85 -10.21
N GLY A 148 -8.07 -14.83 -10.43
CA GLY A 148 -7.83 -15.89 -11.41
C GLY A 148 -6.83 -16.93 -10.91
N THR A 149 -5.99 -17.43 -11.80
CA THR A 149 -5.02 -18.48 -11.51
C THR A 149 -3.64 -18.15 -12.10
N MET A 150 -2.61 -18.69 -11.46
CA MET A 150 -1.24 -18.68 -11.98
C MET A 150 -0.69 -20.09 -11.99
N GLU A 151 0.20 -20.37 -12.93
CA GLU A 151 0.99 -21.60 -12.97
C GLU A 151 2.45 -21.28 -12.60
N ILE A 152 3.04 -22.05 -11.69
CA ILE A 152 4.46 -21.97 -11.36
C ILE A 152 5.07 -23.37 -11.51
N ASN A 153 6.00 -23.52 -12.44
CA ASN A 153 6.68 -24.79 -12.72
C ASN A 153 5.72 -25.97 -13.00
N GLY A 154 4.58 -25.72 -13.66
CA GLY A 154 3.57 -26.72 -13.97
C GLY A 154 2.52 -26.95 -12.86
N GLU A 155 2.65 -26.31 -11.72
CA GLU A 155 1.66 -26.34 -10.62
C GLU A 155 0.74 -25.14 -10.69
N ILE A 156 -0.59 -25.35 -10.55
CA ILE A 156 -1.61 -24.31 -10.64
C ILE A 156 -2.00 -23.81 -9.26
N PHE A 157 -1.97 -22.49 -9.09
CA PHE A 157 -2.32 -21.78 -7.85
C PHE A 157 -3.56 -20.91 -8.09
N PRO A 158 -4.63 -21.08 -7.32
CA PRO A 158 -5.86 -20.28 -7.45
C PRO A 158 -5.72 -18.88 -6.83
N SER A 159 -6.74 -18.05 -7.05
CA SER A 159 -6.90 -16.74 -6.38
C SER A 159 -6.75 -16.86 -4.86
N GLY A 160 -6.07 -15.91 -4.25
CA GLY A 160 -5.70 -15.89 -2.83
C GLY A 160 -4.41 -16.64 -2.51
N SER A 161 -3.79 -17.33 -3.48
CA SER A 161 -2.51 -18.00 -3.25
C SER A 161 -1.37 -16.99 -3.19
N ALA A 162 -0.49 -17.16 -2.19
CA ALA A 162 0.79 -16.48 -2.09
C ALA A 162 1.91 -17.53 -2.13
N VAL A 163 2.85 -17.39 -3.06
CA VAL A 163 3.94 -18.35 -3.27
C VAL A 163 5.27 -17.64 -3.14
N PHE A 164 6.16 -18.18 -2.30
CA PHE A 164 7.53 -17.72 -2.20
C PHE A 164 8.43 -18.51 -3.17
N ILE A 165 9.17 -17.81 -3.99
CA ILE A 165 10.21 -18.35 -4.87
C ILE A 165 11.57 -18.06 -4.24
N PRO A 166 12.34 -19.05 -3.80
CA PRO A 166 13.64 -18.84 -3.19
C PRO A 166 14.69 -18.29 -4.17
N HIS A 167 15.70 -17.65 -3.63
CA HIS A 167 16.86 -17.21 -4.42
C HIS A 167 17.55 -18.39 -5.12
N GLY A 168 17.97 -18.17 -6.36
CA GLY A 168 18.71 -19.16 -7.15
C GLY A 168 17.87 -20.30 -7.71
N GLN A 169 16.59 -20.40 -7.38
CA GLN A 169 15.69 -21.41 -7.93
C GLN A 169 15.10 -20.93 -9.25
N PRO A 170 15.45 -21.54 -10.41
CA PRO A 170 14.80 -21.24 -11.66
C PRO A 170 13.31 -21.55 -11.59
N SER A 171 12.48 -20.60 -11.97
CA SER A 171 11.04 -20.77 -11.95
C SER A 171 10.41 -20.14 -13.18
N THR A 172 9.44 -20.85 -13.76
CA THR A 172 8.56 -20.32 -14.81
C THR A 172 7.24 -19.97 -14.18
N LEU A 173 6.82 -18.72 -14.33
CA LEU A 173 5.53 -18.22 -13.86
C LEU A 173 4.69 -17.82 -15.06
N ALA A 174 3.47 -18.34 -15.16
CA ALA A 174 2.53 -18.05 -16.23
C ALA A 174 1.15 -17.66 -15.64
N PRO A 175 0.67 -16.43 -15.89
CA PRO A 175 -0.70 -16.05 -15.54
C PRO A 175 -1.69 -16.68 -16.51
N ALA A 176 -2.83 -17.14 -16.04
CA ALA A 176 -3.95 -17.48 -16.91
C ALA A 176 -4.58 -16.20 -17.49
N SER A 177 -5.30 -16.35 -18.60
CA SER A 177 -5.98 -15.21 -19.23
C SER A 177 -6.96 -14.52 -18.27
N GLY A 178 -6.88 -13.20 -18.16
CA GLY A 178 -7.73 -12.40 -17.28
C GLY A 178 -7.39 -12.48 -15.79
N SER A 179 -6.27 -13.12 -15.43
CA SER A 179 -5.79 -13.15 -14.04
C SER A 179 -5.08 -11.85 -13.66
N GLU A 180 -5.10 -11.55 -12.36
CA GLU A 180 -4.33 -10.47 -11.74
C GLU A 180 -3.26 -11.06 -10.83
N ILE A 181 -2.05 -11.11 -11.35
CA ILE A 181 -0.89 -11.70 -10.68
C ILE A 181 0.13 -10.60 -10.42
N TYR A 182 0.57 -10.53 -9.18
CA TYR A 182 1.59 -9.58 -8.75
C TYR A 182 2.81 -10.31 -8.21
N SER A 183 3.97 -9.71 -8.42
CA SER A 183 5.25 -10.21 -7.89
C SER A 183 6.00 -9.07 -7.22
N CYS A 184 6.36 -9.29 -5.96
CA CYS A 184 7.31 -8.47 -5.23
C CYS A 184 8.64 -9.20 -5.15
N SER A 185 9.72 -8.56 -5.56
CA SER A 185 11.08 -9.12 -5.59
C SER A 185 12.10 -8.04 -5.29
N THR A 186 13.36 -8.44 -5.15
CA THR A 186 14.47 -7.48 -5.26
C THR A 186 14.61 -7.03 -6.72
N PRO A 187 15.03 -5.78 -7.00
CA PRO A 187 15.15 -5.27 -8.36
C PRO A 187 16.10 -6.09 -9.27
N GLU A 188 17.18 -6.61 -8.69
CA GLU A 188 18.20 -7.40 -9.40
C GLU A 188 17.70 -8.76 -9.88
N ASP A 189 16.67 -9.28 -9.26
CA ASP A 189 16.17 -10.65 -9.51
C ASP A 189 15.03 -10.68 -10.54
N PHE A 190 14.48 -9.52 -10.89
CA PHE A 190 13.36 -9.48 -11.83
C PHE A 190 13.80 -9.63 -13.29
N ASN A 191 14.98 -9.11 -13.66
CA ASN A 191 15.60 -9.27 -14.97
C ASN A 191 16.95 -9.97 -14.78
N PRO A 192 17.00 -11.31 -14.70
CA PRO A 192 18.30 -11.99 -14.72
C PRO A 192 19.00 -11.66 -16.04
N PRO A 193 20.31 -11.40 -16.02
CA PRO A 193 21.09 -11.35 -17.26
C PRO A 193 20.96 -12.70 -17.97
N ASP A 194 20.84 -12.65 -19.30
CA ASP A 194 20.77 -13.81 -20.21
C ASP A 194 21.94 -14.80 -20.00
#